data_5dabd3a307b370bb925f25af52dd1717
#
_entry.id   5dabd3a307b370bb925f25af52dd1717
#
_cell.length_a   1.000
_cell.length_b   1.000
_cell.length_c   1.000
_cell.angle_alpha   90.00
_cell.angle_beta   90.00
_cell.angle_gamma   90.00
#
_symmetry.space_group_name_H-M   'P 1'
#
loop_
_entity.id
_entity.type
_entity.pdbx_description
1 polymer ?
#
loop_
_entity_poly.entity_id
_entity_poly.type
_entity_poly.pdbx_seq_one_letter_code
_entity_poly.pdbx_strand_id
1 'polypeptide(L)'
;HQPFRLQNQYCDAETGLHYNFFRYYDPNSGRFVNQDPIGLWGGENLYAFAPSVTKWFDPLGLIPLTAEQMAEQLAKRINKNSVSFSTPSKIGHIDLIGRAHFDKATQSKIPTPHVQECPRGINPKTGDSQPIKKKETVRPATKNDIRTAEKLARLKGLIE
;
A
#
# COMPACT_ATOMS: atom_id res chain seq x y z
N HIS A 1 7.99 25.90 -31.33
CA HIS A 1 8.48 25.40 -30.00
C HIS A 1 7.57 24.29 -29.52
N GLN A 2 8.13 23.11 -29.18
CA GLN A 2 7.36 21.96 -28.72
C GLN A 2 7.35 21.97 -27.17
N PRO A 3 6.20 22.20 -26.50
CA PRO A 3 6.14 22.31 -25.04
C PRO A 3 6.06 20.97 -24.32
N PHE A 4 5.70 19.87 -25.00
CA PHE A 4 5.59 18.56 -24.37
C PHE A 4 6.95 17.95 -24.07
N ARG A 5 7.06 17.32 -22.91
CA ARG A 5 8.27 16.69 -22.38
C ARG A 5 8.01 15.21 -22.10
N LEU A 6 9.04 14.54 -21.55
CA LEU A 6 8.96 13.14 -21.16
C LEU A 6 7.75 12.90 -20.23
N GLN A 7 7.09 11.79 -20.42
CA GLN A 7 5.96 11.34 -19.59
C GLN A 7 4.76 12.29 -19.58
N ASN A 8 4.47 12.90 -20.73
CA ASN A 8 3.30 13.76 -20.94
C ASN A 8 3.32 15.08 -20.14
N GLN A 9 4.49 15.51 -19.70
CA GLN A 9 4.67 16.79 -19.01
C GLN A 9 4.55 17.96 -20.00
N TYR A 10 4.00 19.08 -19.53
CA TYR A 10 3.95 20.35 -20.25
C TYR A 10 4.98 21.32 -19.65
N CYS A 11 5.91 21.80 -20.49
CA CYS A 11 6.90 22.79 -20.08
C CYS A 11 6.27 24.17 -20.04
N ASP A 12 6.23 24.76 -18.87
CA ASP A 12 5.90 26.17 -18.68
C ASP A 12 7.15 27.02 -18.96
N ALA A 13 7.10 27.80 -20.01
CA ALA A 13 8.22 28.62 -20.45
C ALA A 13 8.50 29.84 -19.53
N GLU A 14 7.51 30.26 -18.74
CA GLU A 14 7.64 31.40 -17.82
C GLU A 14 8.38 31.00 -16.54
N THR A 15 8.06 29.83 -15.99
CA THR A 15 8.64 29.34 -14.75
C THR A 15 9.80 28.36 -14.96
N GLY A 16 9.91 27.77 -16.14
CA GLY A 16 10.86 26.68 -16.43
C GLY A 16 10.48 25.34 -15.82
N LEU A 17 9.33 25.26 -15.12
CA LEU A 17 8.84 24.04 -14.53
C LEU A 17 8.07 23.19 -15.54
N HIS A 18 7.98 21.89 -15.25
CA HIS A 18 7.18 20.98 -16.05
C HIS A 18 5.91 20.60 -15.30
N TYR A 19 4.75 20.99 -15.81
CA TYR A 19 3.45 20.60 -15.28
C TYR A 19 3.19 19.11 -15.53
N ASN A 20 3.01 18.34 -14.48
CA ASN A 20 2.72 16.91 -14.50
C ASN A 20 1.43 16.63 -13.73
N PHE A 21 0.31 17.08 -14.27
CA PHE A 21 -1.06 16.92 -13.80
C PHE A 21 -1.29 17.38 -12.34
N PHE A 22 -0.87 16.60 -11.34
CA PHE A 22 -1.04 16.95 -9.92
C PHE A 22 0.16 17.66 -9.30
N ARG A 23 1.31 17.67 -9.98
CA ARG A 23 2.54 18.26 -9.45
C ARG A 23 3.33 19.03 -10.53
N TYR A 24 4.17 19.93 -10.07
CA TYR A 24 5.16 20.59 -10.92
C TYR A 24 6.53 19.96 -10.68
N TYR A 25 7.17 19.57 -11.77
CA TYR A 25 8.50 19.00 -11.76
C TYR A 25 9.54 20.07 -12.12
N ASP A 26 10.59 20.17 -11.33
CA ASP A 26 11.74 21.02 -11.61
C ASP A 26 12.84 20.20 -12.27
N PRO A 27 13.13 20.43 -13.56
CA PRO A 27 14.17 19.69 -14.28
C PRO A 27 15.58 19.97 -13.78
N ASN A 28 15.81 21.12 -13.12
CA ASN A 28 17.13 21.49 -12.61
C ASN A 28 17.46 20.73 -11.32
N SER A 29 16.47 20.56 -10.42
CA SER A 29 16.65 19.83 -9.18
C SER A 29 16.29 18.34 -9.28
N GLY A 30 15.65 17.91 -10.38
CA GLY A 30 15.28 16.52 -10.62
C GLY A 30 14.15 16.00 -9.73
N ARG A 31 13.30 16.87 -9.19
CA ARG A 31 12.23 16.53 -8.24
C ARG A 31 10.98 17.37 -8.45
N PHE A 32 9.89 16.98 -7.82
CA PHE A 32 8.70 17.82 -7.71
C PHE A 32 8.92 19.00 -6.76
N VAL A 33 8.30 20.15 -7.04
CA VAL A 33 8.38 21.35 -6.18
C VAL A 33 7.32 21.38 -5.10
N ASN A 34 6.26 20.60 -5.26
CA ASN A 34 5.21 20.42 -4.27
C ASN A 34 5.13 18.98 -3.79
N GLN A 35 4.62 18.81 -2.57
CA GLN A 35 4.49 17.50 -1.93
C GLN A 35 3.51 16.62 -2.70
N ASP A 36 3.70 15.30 -2.60
CA ASP A 36 2.80 14.32 -3.18
C ASP A 36 1.41 14.41 -2.50
N PRO A 37 0.32 14.67 -3.26
CA PRO A 37 -1.04 14.72 -2.72
C PRO A 37 -1.49 13.42 -2.07
N ILE A 38 -0.91 12.28 -2.47
CA ILE A 38 -1.18 10.99 -1.84
C ILE A 38 -0.28 10.73 -0.62
N GLY A 39 0.57 11.69 -0.26
CA GLY A 39 1.44 11.63 0.91
C GLY A 39 2.40 10.45 0.86
N LEU A 40 2.64 9.81 2.00
CA LEU A 40 3.56 8.67 2.11
C LEU A 40 3.16 7.45 1.27
N TRP A 41 1.97 7.42 0.70
CA TRP A 41 1.56 6.40 -0.28
C TRP A 41 2.28 6.50 -1.64
N GLY A 42 2.90 7.66 -1.93
CA GLY A 42 3.80 7.87 -3.06
C GLY A 42 5.27 7.52 -2.75
N GLY A 43 5.61 7.29 -1.48
CA GLY A 43 6.98 7.04 -1.02
C GLY A 43 7.35 7.88 0.21
N GLU A 44 8.49 7.57 0.83
CA GLU A 44 9.00 8.34 1.99
C GLU A 44 9.45 9.75 1.59
N ASN A 45 9.92 9.92 0.36
CA ASN A 45 10.29 11.23 -0.19
C ASN A 45 9.11 11.83 -0.96
N LEU A 46 8.38 12.73 -0.33
CA LEU A 46 7.19 13.38 -0.87
C LEU A 46 7.46 14.23 -2.14
N TYR A 47 8.71 14.50 -2.45
CA TYR A 47 9.13 15.28 -3.62
C TYR A 47 9.79 14.43 -4.71
N ALA A 48 9.94 13.12 -4.49
CA ALA A 48 10.55 12.23 -5.48
C ALA A 48 9.72 12.16 -6.76
N PHE A 49 10.41 12.20 -7.92
CA PHE A 49 9.79 11.99 -9.22
C PHE A 49 9.62 10.49 -9.50
N ALA A 50 10.72 9.76 -9.58
CA ALA A 50 10.71 8.33 -9.85
C ALA A 50 12.03 7.68 -9.40
N PRO A 51 12.01 6.38 -9.00
CA PRO A 51 13.25 5.65 -8.71
C PRO A 51 14.18 5.50 -9.93
N SER A 52 13.61 5.50 -11.13
CA SER A 52 14.35 5.45 -12.40
C SER A 52 13.49 6.01 -13.52
N VAL A 53 13.91 7.11 -14.11
CA VAL A 53 13.19 7.80 -15.21
C VAL A 53 13.11 6.99 -16.52
N THR A 54 13.98 5.97 -16.68
CA THR A 54 14.01 5.10 -17.86
C THR A 54 13.11 3.88 -17.75
N LYS A 55 12.72 3.50 -16.54
CA LYS A 55 11.95 2.28 -16.26
C LYS A 55 10.56 2.56 -15.70
N TRP A 56 10.33 3.76 -15.20
CA TRP A 56 9.08 4.15 -14.55
C TRP A 56 8.38 5.23 -15.36
N PHE A 57 7.06 5.09 -15.48
CA PHE A 57 6.18 6.04 -16.14
C PHE A 57 5.17 6.58 -15.12
N ASP A 58 5.19 7.89 -14.89
CA ASP A 58 4.31 8.59 -13.95
C ASP A 58 3.45 9.65 -14.65
N PRO A 59 2.36 9.26 -15.32
CA PRO A 59 1.56 10.17 -16.13
C PRO A 59 0.76 11.20 -15.33
N LEU A 60 0.61 10.96 -14.00
CA LEU A 60 -0.20 11.82 -13.13
C LEU A 60 0.65 12.60 -12.10
N GLY A 61 1.96 12.36 -12.06
CA GLY A 61 2.79 12.89 -10.98
C GLY A 61 2.49 12.24 -9.61
N LEU A 62 2.02 10.99 -9.61
CA LEU A 62 1.60 10.24 -8.43
C LEU A 62 2.07 8.79 -8.59
N ILE A 63 3.34 8.48 -8.38
CA ILE A 63 3.81 7.10 -8.49
C ILE A 63 3.24 6.30 -7.32
N PRO A 64 2.25 5.43 -7.53
CA PRO A 64 1.72 4.62 -6.45
C PRO A 64 2.70 3.50 -6.12
N LEU A 65 3.05 3.36 -4.85
CA LEU A 65 3.76 2.20 -4.34
C LEU A 65 3.06 0.89 -4.73
N THR A 66 3.83 -0.18 -4.89
CA THR A 66 3.26 -1.54 -4.96
C THR A 66 2.67 -1.94 -3.60
N ALA A 67 1.87 -3.01 -3.54
CA ALA A 67 1.34 -3.49 -2.27
C ALA A 67 2.46 -3.90 -1.30
N GLU A 68 3.55 -4.46 -1.83
CA GLU A 68 4.74 -4.85 -1.07
C GLU A 68 5.44 -3.64 -0.44
N GLN A 69 5.67 -2.60 -1.24
CA GLN A 69 6.30 -1.35 -0.76
C GLN A 69 5.43 -0.65 0.29
N MET A 70 4.12 -0.59 0.07
CA MET A 70 3.16 -0.04 1.04
C MET A 70 3.18 -0.84 2.36
N ALA A 71 3.20 -2.16 2.26
CA ALA A 71 3.24 -3.03 3.43
C ALA A 71 4.54 -2.87 4.23
N GLU A 72 5.68 -2.78 3.55
CA GLU A 72 6.98 -2.56 4.19
C GLU A 72 7.03 -1.22 4.94
N GLN A 73 6.58 -0.14 4.31
CA GLN A 73 6.50 1.18 4.96
C GLN A 73 5.57 1.15 6.18
N LEU A 74 4.38 0.56 6.05
CA LEU A 74 3.45 0.46 7.15
C LEU A 74 4.04 -0.35 8.30
N ALA A 75 4.68 -1.49 8.01
CA ALA A 75 5.33 -2.34 9.03
C ALA A 75 6.40 -1.58 9.82
N LYS A 76 7.23 -0.78 9.13
CA LYS A 76 8.24 0.10 9.78
C LYS A 76 7.58 1.14 10.69
N ARG A 77 6.52 1.81 10.21
CA ARG A 77 5.82 2.85 10.98
C ARG A 77 5.15 2.31 12.25
N ILE A 78 4.50 1.14 12.17
CA ILE A 78 3.81 0.53 13.32
C ILE A 78 4.74 -0.33 14.19
N ASN A 79 5.98 -0.58 13.75
CA ASN A 79 6.93 -1.51 14.36
C ASN A 79 6.32 -2.91 14.60
N LYS A 80 5.55 -3.39 13.64
CA LYS A 80 4.92 -4.73 13.66
C LYS A 80 4.85 -5.31 12.26
N ASN A 81 4.91 -6.64 12.19
CA ASN A 81 4.86 -7.38 10.93
C ASN A 81 3.43 -7.64 10.43
N SER A 82 2.42 -7.45 11.26
CA SER A 82 1.02 -7.71 10.91
C SER A 82 0.04 -6.83 11.65
N VAL A 83 -1.16 -6.69 11.10
CA VAL A 83 -2.30 -5.99 11.70
C VAL A 83 -3.50 -6.92 11.72
N SER A 84 -4.02 -7.24 12.92
CA SER A 84 -5.20 -8.08 13.10
C SER A 84 -6.49 -7.27 12.90
N PHE A 85 -7.50 -7.92 12.37
CA PHE A 85 -8.85 -7.37 12.26
C PHE A 85 -9.90 -8.35 12.77
N SER A 86 -11.06 -7.80 13.13
CA SER A 86 -12.21 -8.57 13.61
C SER A 86 -13.47 -7.86 13.17
N THR A 87 -14.32 -8.57 12.45
CA THR A 87 -15.64 -8.12 12.01
C THR A 87 -16.71 -9.08 12.55
N PRO A 88 -18.02 -8.77 12.45
CA PRO A 88 -19.06 -9.70 12.85
C PRO A 88 -19.01 -11.06 12.13
N SER A 89 -18.53 -11.09 10.88
CA SER A 89 -18.49 -12.30 10.05
C SER A 89 -17.15 -12.99 9.96
N LYS A 90 -16.04 -12.27 10.20
CA LYS A 90 -14.68 -12.76 10.00
C LYS A 90 -13.71 -12.26 11.07
N ILE A 91 -12.65 -13.04 11.28
CA ILE A 91 -11.48 -12.64 12.06
C ILE A 91 -10.23 -12.99 11.26
N GLY A 92 -9.18 -12.20 11.35
CA GLY A 92 -7.93 -12.47 10.64
C GLY A 92 -6.86 -11.43 10.90
N HIS A 93 -5.84 -11.47 10.05
CA HIS A 93 -4.77 -10.49 10.05
C HIS A 93 -4.24 -10.27 8.63
N ILE A 94 -3.59 -9.14 8.48
CA ILE A 94 -2.89 -8.75 7.27
C ILE A 94 -1.42 -8.80 7.62
N ASP A 95 -0.70 -9.79 7.10
CA ASP A 95 0.74 -9.91 7.25
C ASP A 95 1.41 -8.98 6.24
N LEU A 96 2.10 -7.98 6.75
CA LEU A 96 2.74 -6.94 5.96
C LEU A 96 4.09 -7.40 5.43
N ILE A 97 4.89 -7.99 6.31
CA ILE A 97 6.22 -8.52 6.02
C ILE A 97 6.43 -9.84 6.77
N GLY A 98 7.36 -10.67 6.29
CA GLY A 98 7.73 -11.91 6.96
C GLY A 98 7.77 -13.10 6.02
N ARG A 99 7.47 -14.29 6.56
CA ARG A 99 7.52 -15.55 5.79
C ARG A 99 6.26 -15.74 4.96
N ALA A 100 6.43 -16.35 3.79
CA ALA A 100 5.32 -16.81 2.97
C ALA A 100 4.46 -17.83 3.74
N HIS A 101 3.15 -17.73 3.60
CA HIS A 101 2.20 -18.67 4.15
C HIS A 101 1.89 -19.78 3.14
N PHE A 102 1.80 -21.03 3.59
CA PHE A 102 1.41 -22.14 2.73
C PHE A 102 -0.12 -22.29 2.71
N ASP A 103 -0.73 -22.02 1.58
CA ASP A 103 -2.16 -22.22 1.38
C ASP A 103 -2.44 -23.68 1.03
N LYS A 104 -3.18 -24.37 1.88
CA LYS A 104 -3.54 -25.78 1.72
C LYS A 104 -4.53 -26.03 0.59
N ALA A 105 -5.36 -25.04 0.28
CA ALA A 105 -6.37 -25.15 -0.77
C ALA A 105 -5.74 -25.14 -2.17
N THR A 106 -4.79 -24.24 -2.40
CA THR A 106 -4.09 -24.06 -3.68
C THR A 106 -2.77 -24.83 -3.76
N GLN A 107 -2.33 -25.46 -2.65
CA GLN A 107 -1.03 -26.14 -2.53
C GLN A 107 0.16 -25.24 -2.90
N SER A 108 0.05 -23.95 -2.62
CA SER A 108 1.06 -22.96 -2.99
C SER A 108 1.52 -22.10 -1.81
N LYS A 109 2.72 -21.53 -1.92
CA LYS A 109 3.22 -20.53 -0.99
C LYS A 109 2.77 -19.14 -1.43
N ILE A 110 2.06 -18.43 -0.56
CA ILE A 110 1.65 -17.05 -0.78
C ILE A 110 2.62 -16.15 -0.03
N PRO A 111 3.41 -15.31 -0.75
CA PRO A 111 4.37 -14.41 -0.14
C PRO A 111 3.65 -13.27 0.62
N THR A 112 4.38 -12.57 1.46
CA THR A 112 3.92 -11.29 2.04
C THR A 112 4.02 -10.16 1.01
N PRO A 113 3.11 -9.17 1.05
CA PRO A 113 1.98 -9.09 1.97
C PRO A 113 0.84 -10.04 1.60
N HIS A 114 0.20 -10.65 2.61
CA HIS A 114 -0.97 -11.49 2.40
C HIS A 114 -2.02 -11.29 3.50
N VAL A 115 -3.26 -11.63 3.18
CA VAL A 115 -4.38 -11.63 4.11
C VAL A 115 -4.71 -13.06 4.49
N GLN A 116 -4.77 -13.31 5.80
CA GLN A 116 -5.22 -14.58 6.35
C GLN A 116 -6.52 -14.33 7.12
N GLU A 117 -7.59 -15.01 6.75
CA GLU A 117 -8.89 -14.79 7.35
C GLU A 117 -9.65 -16.09 7.60
N CYS A 118 -10.42 -16.12 8.70
CA CYS A 118 -11.32 -17.21 9.05
C CYS A 118 -12.74 -16.64 9.19
N PRO A 119 -13.77 -17.32 8.65
CA PRO A 119 -15.14 -16.98 9.00
C PRO A 119 -15.39 -17.26 10.49
N ARG A 120 -16.33 -16.49 11.06
CA ARG A 120 -16.80 -16.73 12.44
C ARG A 120 -17.92 -17.77 12.45
N GLY A 121 -17.93 -18.57 13.48
CA GLY A 121 -19.02 -19.47 13.80
C GLY A 121 -19.39 -19.34 15.29
N ILE A 122 -20.52 -19.93 15.65
CA ILE A 122 -20.96 -19.96 17.04
C ILE A 122 -20.53 -21.30 17.66
N ASN A 123 -19.88 -21.24 18.81
CA ASN A 123 -19.59 -22.45 19.59
C ASN A 123 -20.90 -23.00 20.14
N PRO A 124 -21.31 -24.24 19.78
CA PRO A 124 -22.59 -24.78 20.20
C PRO A 124 -22.67 -25.04 21.71
N LYS A 125 -21.52 -25.09 22.42
CA LYS A 125 -21.48 -25.33 23.86
C LYS A 125 -21.54 -24.05 24.70
N THR A 126 -20.91 -22.95 24.21
CA THR A 126 -20.79 -21.70 24.99
C THR A 126 -21.61 -20.56 24.41
N GLY A 127 -22.10 -20.68 23.17
CA GLY A 127 -22.78 -19.59 22.45
C GLY A 127 -21.81 -18.49 21.94
N ASP A 128 -20.51 -18.61 22.21
CA ASP A 128 -19.54 -17.59 21.86
C ASP A 128 -19.17 -17.63 20.38
N SER A 129 -18.92 -16.45 19.83
CA SER A 129 -18.39 -16.31 18.45
C SER A 129 -16.91 -16.66 18.42
N GLN A 130 -16.54 -17.64 17.59
CA GLN A 130 -15.17 -18.13 17.44
C GLN A 130 -14.76 -18.31 15.97
N PRO A 131 -13.46 -18.27 15.63
CA PRO A 131 -12.99 -18.51 14.27
C PRO A 131 -13.14 -19.98 13.87
N ILE A 132 -13.64 -20.24 12.67
CA ILE A 132 -13.72 -21.59 12.08
C ILE A 132 -12.41 -21.89 11.35
N LYS A 133 -11.37 -22.31 12.10
CA LYS A 133 -10.02 -22.55 11.55
C LYS A 133 -9.95 -23.52 10.35
N LYS A 134 -10.88 -24.47 10.24
CA LYS A 134 -10.95 -25.39 9.09
C LYS A 134 -11.34 -24.70 7.77
N LYS A 135 -11.88 -23.45 7.85
CA LYS A 135 -12.27 -22.63 6.70
C LYS A 135 -11.35 -21.40 6.55
N GLU A 136 -10.15 -21.47 7.09
CA GLU A 136 -9.15 -20.44 6.92
C GLU A 136 -8.76 -20.32 5.45
N THR A 137 -8.69 -19.08 4.98
CA THR A 137 -8.24 -18.74 3.62
C THR A 137 -7.06 -17.79 3.68
N VAL A 138 -6.14 -17.95 2.74
CA VAL A 138 -4.99 -17.08 2.57
C VAL A 138 -4.98 -16.58 1.12
N ARG A 139 -4.75 -15.29 0.95
CA ARG A 139 -4.63 -14.69 -0.38
C ARG A 139 -3.60 -13.57 -0.39
N PRO A 140 -2.99 -13.23 -1.55
CA PRO A 140 -2.16 -12.04 -1.66
C PRO A 140 -2.93 -10.78 -1.22
N ALA A 141 -2.26 -9.90 -0.50
CA ALA A 141 -2.86 -8.62 -0.11
C ALA A 141 -2.85 -7.64 -1.28
N THR A 142 -3.95 -6.94 -1.46
CA THR A 142 -4.07 -5.83 -2.39
C THR A 142 -3.66 -4.50 -1.72
N LYS A 143 -3.46 -3.45 -2.50
CA LYS A 143 -3.24 -2.09 -1.97
C LYS A 143 -4.37 -1.64 -1.03
N ASN A 144 -5.60 -2.06 -1.31
CA ASN A 144 -6.75 -1.73 -0.45
C ASN A 144 -6.69 -2.46 0.90
N ASP A 145 -6.17 -3.68 0.94
CA ASP A 145 -5.94 -4.39 2.19
C ASP A 145 -4.90 -3.66 3.05
N ILE A 146 -3.81 -3.16 2.44
CA ILE A 146 -2.78 -2.39 3.16
C ILE A 146 -3.33 -1.06 3.68
N ARG A 147 -4.15 -0.35 2.90
CA ARG A 147 -4.86 0.86 3.37
C ARG A 147 -5.81 0.55 4.53
N THR A 148 -6.47 -0.60 4.49
CA THR A 148 -7.31 -1.07 5.60
C THR A 148 -6.47 -1.37 6.83
N ALA A 149 -5.31 -2.00 6.68
CA ALA A 149 -4.36 -2.23 7.76
C ALA A 149 -3.90 -0.91 8.40
N GLU A 150 -3.62 0.11 7.59
CA GLU A 150 -3.25 1.43 8.11
C GLU A 150 -4.38 2.07 8.92
N LYS A 151 -5.62 2.06 8.40
CA LYS A 151 -6.78 2.57 9.15
C LYS A 151 -6.96 1.86 10.49
N LEU A 152 -6.79 0.52 10.49
CA LEU A 152 -6.86 -0.26 11.72
C LEU A 152 -5.71 0.06 12.67
N ALA A 153 -4.51 0.31 12.16
CA ALA A 153 -3.36 0.71 12.96
C ALA A 153 -3.60 2.06 13.65
N ARG A 154 -4.19 3.05 12.93
CA ARG A 154 -4.63 4.33 13.52
C ARG A 154 -5.68 4.14 14.61
N LEU A 155 -6.73 3.36 14.34
CA LEU A 155 -7.79 3.07 15.32
C LEU A 155 -7.26 2.36 16.58
N LYS A 156 -6.15 1.63 16.47
CA LYS A 156 -5.47 0.95 17.58
C LYS A 156 -4.40 1.81 18.26
N GLY A 157 -4.21 3.06 17.82
CA GLY A 157 -3.18 3.96 18.36
C GLY A 157 -1.74 3.50 18.09
N LEU A 158 -1.52 2.72 17.03
CA LEU A 158 -0.17 2.26 16.65
C LEU A 158 0.58 3.30 15.82
N ILE A 159 -0.14 4.22 15.18
CA ILE A 159 0.36 5.38 14.43
C ILE A 159 -0.60 6.56 14.58
N GLU A 160 -0.08 7.77 14.42
CA GLU A 160 -0.85 9.02 14.39
C GLU A 160 -1.61 9.20 13.06
#